data_ae5352d5d6da5045b79d3c09cac9bd04
#
_entry.id   ae5352d5d6da5045b79d3c09cac9bd04
#
_cell.length_a   1.000
_cell.length_b   1.000
_cell.length_c   1.000
_cell.angle_alpha   90.00
_cell.angle_beta   90.00
_cell.angle_gamma   90.00
#
_symmetry.space_group_name_H-M   'P 1'
#
loop_
_entity.id
_entity.type
_entity.pdbx_description
1 polymer ?
#
loop_
_entity_poly.entity_id
_entity_poly.type
_entity_poly.pdbx_seq_one_letter_code
_entity_poly.pdbx_strand_id
1 'polypeptide(L)'
;LKSETGEDGRIRFWGHDAEGAEMAADRMRSLHLSNDETDRVKRVIGNHMRIHSMTNRFLDERKQPSRRAIYRFFRDTREAGVDLVLLSLADLRATYEHTLPESLWKAELDVCRILLENLWEHPAEVVKPPSFLNGHEVMQAFELSPSPLVGALLEAIREAQAMGDVSDKDEALVFASNWLKKEN
;
A
#
# COMPACT_ATOMS: atom_id res chain seq x y z
N LEU A 1 -1.69 16.62 -17.75
CA LEU A 1 -0.84 15.41 -17.70
C LEU A 1 0.41 15.64 -18.54
N LYS A 2 1.60 15.53 -17.93
CA LYS A 2 2.85 15.54 -18.68
C LYS A 2 3.04 14.16 -19.32
N SER A 3 3.02 14.10 -20.65
CA SER A 3 3.37 12.90 -21.39
C SER A 3 4.85 12.95 -21.77
N GLU A 4 5.54 11.84 -21.68
CA GLU A 4 6.91 11.66 -22.10
C GLU A 4 7.00 10.41 -22.97
N THR A 5 7.71 10.51 -24.09
CA THR A 5 7.95 9.34 -24.93
C THR A 5 9.27 8.72 -24.48
N GLY A 6 9.21 7.48 -23.96
CA GLY A 6 10.39 6.75 -23.56
C GLY A 6 11.26 6.34 -24.76
N GLU A 7 12.50 5.90 -24.51
CA GLU A 7 13.41 5.41 -25.55
C GLU A 7 12.85 4.20 -26.31
N ASP A 8 11.90 3.47 -25.71
CA ASP A 8 11.16 2.34 -26.29
C ASP A 8 9.97 2.76 -27.18
N GLY A 9 9.80 4.08 -27.42
CA GLY A 9 8.72 4.65 -28.22
C GLY A 9 7.34 4.66 -27.51
N ARG A 10 7.24 4.21 -26.25
CA ARG A 10 6.00 4.21 -25.50
C ARG A 10 5.76 5.58 -24.85
N ILE A 11 4.52 6.05 -24.95
CA ILE A 11 4.10 7.29 -24.27
C ILE A 11 3.77 6.93 -22.82
N ARG A 12 4.44 7.61 -21.90
CA ARG A 12 4.21 7.50 -20.44
C ARG A 12 3.57 8.77 -19.94
N PHE A 13 2.60 8.62 -19.05
CA PHE A 13 1.90 9.73 -18.41
C PHE A 13 2.25 9.72 -16.92
N TRP A 14 3.26 10.50 -16.54
CA TRP A 14 3.70 10.57 -15.15
C TRP A 14 2.65 11.25 -14.26
N GLY A 15 2.32 10.60 -13.12
CA GLY A 15 1.35 11.13 -12.16
C GLY A 15 -0.11 10.98 -12.58
N HIS A 16 -0.40 10.19 -13.64
CA HIS A 16 -1.76 9.95 -14.10
C HIS A 16 -2.65 9.30 -13.04
N ASP A 17 -2.07 8.51 -12.16
CA ASP A 17 -2.71 7.87 -11.02
C ASP A 17 -3.20 8.90 -9.99
N ALA A 18 -2.34 9.82 -9.57
CA ALA A 18 -2.67 10.86 -8.61
C ALA A 18 -3.67 11.89 -9.19
N GLU A 19 -3.39 12.39 -10.40
CA GLU A 19 -4.29 13.35 -11.07
C GLU A 19 -5.64 12.73 -11.41
N GLY A 20 -5.65 11.49 -11.92
CA GLY A 20 -6.86 10.73 -12.19
C GLY A 20 -7.70 10.47 -10.93
N ALA A 21 -7.06 10.23 -9.78
CA ALA A 21 -7.76 10.04 -8.50
C ALA A 21 -8.48 11.32 -8.06
N GLU A 22 -7.85 12.51 -8.20
CA GLU A 22 -8.51 13.78 -7.87
C GLU A 22 -9.65 14.10 -8.85
N MET A 23 -9.44 13.93 -10.16
CA MET A 23 -10.49 14.13 -11.17
C MET A 23 -11.71 13.24 -10.91
N ALA A 24 -11.47 11.95 -10.55
CA ALA A 24 -12.55 11.03 -10.21
C ALA A 24 -13.28 11.47 -8.94
N ALA A 25 -12.55 11.90 -7.90
CA ALA A 25 -13.15 12.38 -6.66
C ALA A 25 -14.05 13.61 -6.91
N ASP A 26 -13.60 14.56 -7.73
CA ASP A 26 -14.41 15.73 -8.10
C ASP A 26 -15.68 15.30 -8.86
N ARG A 27 -15.55 14.37 -9.79
CA ARG A 27 -16.69 13.85 -10.53
C ARG A 27 -17.69 13.14 -9.62
N MET A 28 -17.23 12.30 -8.70
CA MET A 28 -18.08 11.59 -7.75
C MET A 28 -18.82 12.53 -6.82
N ARG A 29 -18.16 13.57 -6.30
CA ARG A 29 -18.82 14.63 -5.51
C ARG A 29 -19.89 15.35 -6.31
N SER A 30 -19.63 15.65 -7.58
CA SER A 30 -20.64 16.29 -8.46
C SER A 30 -21.85 15.40 -8.74
N LEU A 31 -21.70 14.07 -8.61
CA LEU A 31 -22.76 13.07 -8.72
C LEU A 31 -23.43 12.77 -7.37
N HIS A 32 -23.07 13.47 -6.30
CA HIS A 32 -23.58 13.31 -4.93
C HIS A 32 -23.34 11.89 -4.34
N LEU A 33 -22.23 11.24 -4.71
CA LEU A 33 -21.82 9.99 -4.07
C LEU A 33 -21.28 10.27 -2.67
N SER A 34 -21.35 9.28 -1.79
CA SER A 34 -20.88 9.39 -0.41
C SER A 34 -19.35 9.61 -0.34
N ASN A 35 -18.88 10.13 0.80
CA ASN A 35 -17.45 10.28 1.04
C ASN A 35 -16.72 8.93 1.01
N ASP A 36 -17.33 7.88 1.58
CA ASP A 36 -16.73 6.55 1.61
C ASP A 36 -16.56 5.95 0.21
N GLU A 37 -17.58 6.09 -0.66
CA GLU A 37 -17.50 5.67 -2.06
C GLU A 37 -16.43 6.49 -2.82
N THR A 38 -16.41 7.80 -2.61
CA THR A 38 -15.43 8.70 -3.22
C THR A 38 -14.01 8.34 -2.80
N ASP A 39 -13.77 8.14 -1.51
CA ASP A 39 -12.48 7.74 -0.97
C ASP A 39 -12.04 6.36 -1.46
N ARG A 40 -12.96 5.40 -1.56
CA ARG A 40 -12.66 4.07 -2.10
C ARG A 40 -12.21 4.13 -3.55
N VAL A 41 -12.94 4.84 -4.42
CA VAL A 41 -12.58 5.01 -5.84
C VAL A 41 -11.25 5.77 -5.98
N LYS A 42 -11.06 6.82 -5.19
CA LYS A 42 -9.79 7.58 -5.16
C LYS A 42 -8.61 6.68 -4.81
N ARG A 43 -8.76 5.77 -3.82
CA ARG A 43 -7.72 4.79 -3.46
C ARG A 43 -7.46 3.79 -4.59
N VAL A 44 -8.50 3.30 -5.24
CA VAL A 44 -8.36 2.38 -6.39
C VAL A 44 -7.56 3.05 -7.50
N ILE A 45 -7.96 4.23 -7.93
CA ILE A 45 -7.28 4.93 -9.02
C ILE A 45 -5.85 5.31 -8.66
N GLY A 46 -5.62 5.87 -7.46
CA GLY A 46 -4.30 6.30 -7.02
C GLY A 46 -3.31 5.17 -6.76
N ASN A 47 -3.78 3.91 -6.67
CA ASN A 47 -2.92 2.75 -6.37
C ASN A 47 -2.96 1.65 -7.44
N HIS A 48 -3.64 1.86 -8.58
CA HIS A 48 -3.86 0.79 -9.58
C HIS A 48 -2.56 0.21 -10.16
N MET A 49 -1.50 1.00 -10.22
CA MET A 49 -0.21 0.56 -10.74
C MET A 49 0.64 -0.27 -9.75
N ARG A 50 0.24 -0.35 -8.46
CA ARG A 50 1.09 -0.94 -7.41
C ARG A 50 1.31 -2.44 -7.58
N ILE A 51 0.28 -3.19 -7.96
CA ILE A 51 0.39 -4.64 -8.14
C ILE A 51 1.27 -4.93 -9.35
N HIS A 52 1.07 -4.25 -10.49
CA HIS A 52 1.95 -4.37 -11.65
C HIS A 52 3.41 -4.04 -11.32
N SER A 53 3.64 -3.05 -10.47
CA SER A 53 4.98 -2.70 -10.00
C SER A 53 5.61 -3.81 -9.15
N MET A 54 4.83 -4.48 -8.30
CA MET A 54 5.28 -5.66 -7.53
C MET A 54 5.56 -6.84 -8.45
N THR A 55 4.71 -7.06 -9.45
CA THR A 55 4.85 -8.14 -10.44
C THR A 55 6.10 -7.97 -11.29
N ASN A 56 6.37 -6.76 -11.78
CA ASN A 56 7.59 -6.48 -12.54
C ASN A 56 8.83 -6.76 -11.69
N ARG A 57 8.84 -6.30 -10.44
CA ARG A 57 9.95 -6.59 -9.51
C ARG A 57 10.08 -8.10 -9.22
N PHE A 58 8.97 -8.83 -9.08
CA PHE A 58 8.99 -10.27 -8.91
C PHE A 58 9.61 -10.99 -10.12
N LEU A 59 9.32 -10.53 -11.33
CA LEU A 59 9.92 -11.06 -12.55
C LEU A 59 11.41 -10.75 -12.67
N ASP A 60 11.79 -9.50 -12.40
CA ASP A 60 13.16 -9.02 -12.56
C ASP A 60 14.10 -9.57 -11.49
N GLU A 61 13.70 -9.49 -10.22
CA GLU A 61 14.54 -9.84 -9.07
C GLU A 61 14.31 -11.27 -8.56
N ARG A 62 13.29 -11.98 -9.05
CA ARG A 62 12.85 -13.30 -8.53
C ARG A 62 12.51 -13.28 -7.04
N LYS A 63 12.07 -12.12 -6.52
CA LYS A 63 11.72 -11.93 -5.11
C LYS A 63 10.23 -11.67 -4.97
N GLN A 64 9.60 -12.43 -4.10
CA GLN A 64 8.22 -12.20 -3.70
C GLN A 64 8.05 -10.84 -2.99
N PRO A 65 6.83 -10.25 -2.99
CA PRO A 65 6.54 -9.07 -2.21
C PRO A 65 6.95 -9.28 -0.74
N SER A 66 7.75 -8.35 -0.21
CA SER A 66 8.17 -8.41 1.18
C SER A 66 6.99 -8.11 2.13
N ARG A 67 7.09 -8.56 3.40
CA ARG A 67 6.11 -8.23 4.45
C ARG A 67 5.85 -6.72 4.51
N ARG A 68 6.90 -5.90 4.38
CA ARG A 68 6.78 -4.43 4.32
C ARG A 68 5.96 -3.95 3.12
N ALA A 69 6.16 -4.53 1.94
CA ALA A 69 5.40 -4.16 0.74
C ALA A 69 3.93 -4.52 0.88
N ILE A 70 3.62 -5.70 1.45
CA ILE A 70 2.26 -6.17 1.72
C ILE A 70 1.58 -5.27 2.77
N TYR A 71 2.25 -4.99 3.90
CA TYR A 71 1.74 -4.09 4.93
C TYR A 71 1.39 -2.72 4.36
N ARG A 72 2.34 -2.08 3.66
CA ARG A 72 2.13 -0.76 3.06
C ARG A 72 1.04 -0.76 2.00
N PHE A 73 0.91 -1.85 1.23
CA PHE A 73 -0.18 -1.99 0.28
C PHE A 73 -1.53 -1.90 0.99
N PHE A 74 -1.80 -2.73 1.99
CA PHE A 74 -3.08 -2.74 2.69
C PHE A 74 -3.30 -1.53 3.60
N ARG A 75 -2.25 -0.97 4.21
CA ARG A 75 -2.32 0.29 4.94
C ARG A 75 -2.88 1.43 4.09
N ASP A 76 -2.35 1.57 2.87
CA ASP A 76 -2.69 2.67 1.98
C ASP A 76 -4.01 2.44 1.25
N THR A 77 -4.29 1.20 0.88
CA THR A 77 -5.48 0.84 0.09
C THR A 77 -6.70 0.51 0.96
N ARG A 78 -6.51 0.07 2.21
CA ARG A 78 -7.58 -0.35 3.14
C ARG A 78 -8.53 -1.36 2.48
N GLU A 79 -9.84 -1.08 2.54
CA GLU A 79 -10.88 -1.95 1.95
C GLU A 79 -10.80 -2.05 0.42
N ALA A 80 -10.20 -1.06 -0.25
CA ALA A 80 -10.00 -1.07 -1.69
C ALA A 80 -8.91 -2.05 -2.17
N GLY A 81 -8.17 -2.69 -1.25
CA GLY A 81 -7.10 -3.64 -1.61
C GLY A 81 -7.58 -4.82 -2.45
N VAL A 82 -8.77 -5.37 -2.16
CA VAL A 82 -9.36 -6.46 -2.95
C VAL A 82 -9.82 -5.97 -4.32
N ASP A 83 -10.40 -4.76 -4.40
CA ASP A 83 -10.79 -4.15 -5.69
C ASP A 83 -9.58 -3.98 -6.60
N LEU A 84 -8.44 -3.59 -6.03
CA LEU A 84 -7.18 -3.43 -6.77
C LEU A 84 -6.64 -4.76 -7.30
N VAL A 85 -6.76 -5.84 -6.51
CA VAL A 85 -6.39 -7.19 -6.98
C VAL A 85 -7.23 -7.59 -8.19
N LEU A 86 -8.54 -7.39 -8.14
CA LEU A 86 -9.42 -7.70 -9.26
C LEU A 86 -9.15 -6.79 -10.47
N LEU A 87 -8.94 -5.50 -10.22
CA LEU A 87 -8.65 -4.53 -11.27
C LEU A 87 -7.34 -4.84 -11.97
N SER A 88 -6.27 -5.19 -11.24
CA SER A 88 -4.97 -5.48 -11.86
C SER A 88 -5.04 -6.68 -12.80
N LEU A 89 -5.76 -7.73 -12.43
CA LEU A 89 -5.95 -8.89 -13.29
C LEU A 89 -6.78 -8.56 -14.55
N ALA A 90 -7.82 -7.73 -14.39
CA ALA A 90 -8.65 -7.29 -15.50
C ALA A 90 -7.89 -6.36 -16.45
N ASP A 91 -7.13 -5.40 -15.91
CA ASP A 91 -6.34 -4.44 -16.65
C ASP A 91 -5.24 -5.14 -17.47
N LEU A 92 -4.52 -6.09 -16.87
CA LEU A 92 -3.50 -6.86 -17.56
C LEU A 92 -4.09 -7.63 -18.74
N ARG A 93 -5.24 -8.26 -18.56
CA ARG A 93 -5.92 -8.98 -19.63
C ARG A 93 -6.45 -8.04 -20.73
N ALA A 94 -6.96 -6.88 -20.36
CA ALA A 94 -7.46 -5.88 -21.31
C ALA A 94 -6.32 -5.25 -22.13
N THR A 95 -5.18 -5.00 -21.48
CA THR A 95 -4.01 -4.39 -22.13
C THR A 95 -3.35 -5.31 -23.16
N TYR A 96 -3.23 -6.60 -22.86
CA TYR A 96 -2.48 -7.56 -23.70
C TYR A 96 -3.38 -8.48 -24.52
N GLU A 97 -4.65 -8.63 -24.15
CA GLU A 97 -5.62 -9.52 -24.82
C GLU A 97 -5.03 -10.94 -25.05
N HIS A 98 -4.98 -11.37 -26.32
CA HIS A 98 -4.44 -12.67 -26.73
C HIS A 98 -2.90 -12.72 -26.79
N THR A 99 -2.23 -11.56 -26.64
CA THR A 99 -0.77 -11.46 -26.66
C THR A 99 -0.14 -11.52 -25.25
N LEU A 100 -0.94 -11.71 -24.19
CA LEU A 100 -0.48 -11.73 -22.81
C LEU A 100 0.56 -12.84 -22.59
N PRO A 101 1.82 -12.49 -22.22
CA PRO A 101 2.82 -13.49 -21.95
C PRO A 101 2.44 -14.35 -20.74
N GLU A 102 2.54 -15.67 -20.88
CA GLU A 102 2.17 -16.61 -19.81
C GLU A 102 2.96 -16.37 -18.53
N SER A 103 4.24 -16.03 -18.64
CA SER A 103 5.11 -15.72 -17.50
C SER A 103 4.63 -14.48 -16.74
N LEU A 104 4.19 -13.43 -17.45
CA LEU A 104 3.66 -12.22 -16.84
C LEU A 104 2.33 -12.51 -16.13
N TRP A 105 1.43 -13.26 -16.78
CA TRP A 105 0.15 -13.65 -16.19
C TRP A 105 0.33 -14.48 -14.91
N LYS A 106 1.22 -15.47 -14.94
CA LYS A 106 1.54 -16.28 -13.75
C LYS A 106 2.12 -15.44 -12.61
N ALA A 107 3.03 -14.54 -12.93
CA ALA A 107 3.62 -13.66 -11.92
C ALA A 107 2.58 -12.73 -11.28
N GLU A 108 1.66 -12.16 -12.06
CA GLU A 108 0.56 -11.34 -11.55
C GLU A 108 -0.36 -12.14 -10.63
N LEU A 109 -0.75 -13.35 -11.05
CA LEU A 109 -1.55 -14.26 -10.22
C LEU A 109 -0.84 -14.62 -8.92
N ASP A 110 0.46 -14.89 -8.94
CA ASP A 110 1.24 -15.23 -7.75
C ASP A 110 1.30 -14.03 -6.78
N VAL A 111 1.53 -12.82 -7.27
CA VAL A 111 1.52 -11.59 -6.44
C VAL A 111 0.13 -11.36 -5.86
N CYS A 112 -0.93 -11.47 -6.66
CA CYS A 112 -2.31 -11.35 -6.20
C CYS A 112 -2.64 -12.39 -5.13
N ARG A 113 -2.24 -13.65 -5.32
CA ARG A 113 -2.43 -14.73 -4.35
C ARG A 113 -1.72 -14.43 -3.04
N ILE A 114 -0.45 -14.00 -3.08
CA ILE A 114 0.32 -13.64 -1.87
C ILE A 114 -0.36 -12.51 -1.10
N LEU A 115 -0.87 -11.47 -1.79
CA LEU A 115 -1.61 -10.39 -1.14
C LEU A 115 -2.86 -10.90 -0.44
N LEU A 116 -3.68 -11.72 -1.11
CA LEU A 116 -4.93 -12.24 -0.56
C LEU A 116 -4.71 -13.25 0.56
N GLU A 117 -3.71 -14.14 0.46
CA GLU A 117 -3.32 -15.05 1.54
C GLU A 117 -2.97 -14.28 2.81
N ASN A 118 -2.14 -13.23 2.70
CA ASN A 118 -1.81 -12.40 3.86
C ASN A 118 -3.01 -11.65 4.42
N LEU A 119 -3.95 -11.20 3.57
CA LEU A 119 -5.16 -10.51 4.02
C LEU A 119 -6.08 -11.42 4.83
N TRP A 120 -6.25 -12.69 4.41
CA TRP A 120 -7.25 -13.59 4.99
C TRP A 120 -6.67 -14.59 5.99
N GLU A 121 -5.45 -15.06 5.78
CA GLU A 121 -4.85 -16.08 6.63
C GLU A 121 -3.92 -15.51 7.71
N HIS A 122 -3.28 -14.35 7.42
CA HIS A 122 -2.31 -13.72 8.32
C HIS A 122 -2.62 -12.23 8.63
N PRO A 123 -3.90 -11.84 8.80
CA PRO A 123 -4.25 -10.41 8.93
C PRO A 123 -3.59 -9.74 10.13
N ALA A 124 -3.52 -10.44 11.28
CA ALA A 124 -2.95 -9.90 12.51
C ALA A 124 -1.42 -9.86 12.52
N GLU A 125 -0.78 -10.61 11.62
CA GLU A 125 0.68 -10.67 11.56
C GLU A 125 1.28 -9.62 10.62
N VAL A 126 0.62 -9.39 9.47
CA VAL A 126 1.20 -8.58 8.40
C VAL A 126 0.32 -7.38 8.02
N VAL A 127 -1.00 -7.56 7.92
CA VAL A 127 -1.90 -6.55 7.35
C VAL A 127 -2.39 -5.55 8.39
N LYS A 128 -2.84 -6.03 9.55
CA LYS A 128 -3.36 -5.21 10.66
C LYS A 128 -2.82 -5.74 11.98
N PRO A 129 -1.52 -5.65 12.25
CA PRO A 129 -0.97 -6.09 13.54
C PRO A 129 -1.64 -5.30 14.67
N PRO A 130 -1.99 -5.97 15.78
CA PRO A 130 -2.51 -5.30 16.96
C PRO A 130 -1.47 -4.33 17.50
N SER A 131 -1.88 -3.11 17.86
CA SER A 131 -0.94 -2.11 18.34
C SER A 131 -0.47 -2.44 19.76
N PHE A 132 0.83 -2.61 20.00
CA PHE A 132 1.40 -2.79 21.33
C PHE A 132 1.41 -1.51 22.15
N LEU A 133 1.40 -0.35 21.48
CA LEU A 133 1.34 0.96 22.11
C LEU A 133 0.24 1.80 21.48
N ASN A 134 -0.51 2.52 22.30
CA ASN A 134 -1.45 3.53 21.85
C ASN A 134 -0.84 4.95 21.99
N GLY A 135 -1.55 5.96 21.43
CA GLY A 135 -1.05 7.33 21.43
C GLY A 135 -0.84 7.92 22.83
N HIS A 136 -1.69 7.55 23.78
CA HIS A 136 -1.55 8.02 25.17
C HIS A 136 -0.30 7.43 25.84
N GLU A 137 -0.07 6.13 25.68
CA GLU A 137 1.12 5.46 26.21
C GLU A 137 2.42 6.02 25.64
N VAL A 138 2.44 6.29 24.32
CA VAL A 138 3.60 6.90 23.65
C VAL A 138 3.85 8.32 24.17
N MET A 139 2.81 9.14 24.24
CA MET A 139 2.93 10.51 24.79
C MET A 139 3.42 10.52 26.23
N GLN A 140 2.92 9.62 27.06
CA GLN A 140 3.33 9.50 28.45
C GLN A 140 4.78 8.99 28.59
N ALA A 141 5.18 7.97 27.83
CA ALA A 141 6.50 7.37 27.92
C ALA A 141 7.64 8.29 27.45
N PHE A 142 7.36 9.18 26.49
CA PHE A 142 8.35 10.06 25.87
C PHE A 142 8.10 11.56 26.11
N GLU A 143 7.19 11.90 27.02
CA GLU A 143 6.83 13.29 27.36
C GLU A 143 6.44 14.13 26.13
N LEU A 144 5.72 13.52 25.18
CA LEU A 144 5.32 14.17 23.93
C LEU A 144 3.94 14.81 24.06
N SER A 145 3.78 15.98 23.47
CA SER A 145 2.47 16.58 23.24
C SER A 145 1.76 15.98 22.03
N PRO A 146 0.40 16.04 21.98
CA PRO A 146 -0.35 15.63 20.80
C PRO A 146 0.16 16.34 19.54
N SER A 147 0.64 15.58 18.54
CA SER A 147 1.24 16.12 17.33
C SER A 147 1.26 15.07 16.22
N PRO A 148 1.49 15.49 14.95
CA PRO A 148 1.71 14.55 13.85
C PRO A 148 2.86 13.56 14.08
N LEU A 149 3.87 13.96 14.87
CA LEU A 149 4.99 13.11 15.25
C LEU A 149 4.53 11.84 15.99
N VAL A 150 3.57 11.96 16.90
CA VAL A 150 3.00 10.81 17.62
C VAL A 150 2.34 9.84 16.64
N GLY A 151 1.60 10.36 15.66
CA GLY A 151 0.98 9.55 14.60
C GLY A 151 2.02 8.83 13.75
N ALA A 152 3.08 9.53 13.33
CA ALA A 152 4.17 8.96 12.55
C ALA A 152 4.94 7.87 13.32
N LEU A 153 5.20 8.09 14.62
CA LEU A 153 5.85 7.11 15.49
C LEU A 153 4.99 5.85 15.65
N LEU A 154 3.69 5.99 15.89
CA LEU A 154 2.78 4.85 15.99
C LEU A 154 2.71 4.05 14.69
N GLU A 155 2.76 4.73 13.56
CA GLU A 155 2.79 4.07 12.25
C GLU A 155 4.12 3.33 12.03
N ALA A 156 5.25 3.92 12.40
CA ALA A 156 6.56 3.26 12.34
C ALA A 156 6.61 2.00 13.22
N ILE A 157 6.03 2.05 14.43
CA ILE A 157 5.91 0.89 15.31
C ILE A 157 5.09 -0.22 14.65
N ARG A 158 3.91 0.10 14.08
CA ARG A 158 3.06 -0.89 13.39
C ARG A 158 3.77 -1.51 12.19
N GLU A 159 4.50 -0.73 11.41
CA GLU A 159 5.30 -1.26 10.30
C GLU A 159 6.37 -2.22 10.81
N ALA A 160 7.08 -1.88 11.90
CA ALA A 160 8.05 -2.75 12.53
C ALA A 160 7.43 -4.06 13.08
N GLN A 161 6.23 -3.97 13.67
CA GLN A 161 5.46 -5.15 14.07
C GLN A 161 5.09 -6.04 12.86
N ALA A 162 4.58 -5.45 11.79
CA ALA A 162 4.25 -6.18 10.56
C ALA A 162 5.47 -6.91 9.97
N MET A 163 6.67 -6.35 10.13
CA MET A 163 7.92 -6.96 9.69
C MET A 163 8.43 -8.05 10.64
N GLY A 164 7.93 -8.09 11.89
CA GLY A 164 8.42 -8.97 12.94
C GLY A 164 9.66 -8.45 13.67
N ASP A 165 10.01 -7.16 13.47
CA ASP A 165 11.11 -6.49 14.16
C ASP A 165 10.73 -6.08 15.60
N VAL A 166 9.43 -6.06 15.91
CA VAL A 166 8.86 -5.73 17.22
C VAL A 166 7.76 -6.75 17.52
N SER A 167 7.91 -7.49 18.61
CA SER A 167 7.04 -8.60 18.99
C SER A 167 6.26 -8.39 20.30
N ASP A 168 6.63 -7.37 21.08
CA ASP A 168 5.97 -7.03 22.34
C ASP A 168 6.04 -5.52 22.66
N LYS A 169 5.47 -5.16 23.80
CA LYS A 169 5.39 -3.77 24.25
C LYS A 169 6.76 -3.18 24.61
N ASP A 170 7.64 -3.98 25.19
CA ASP A 170 8.96 -3.49 25.63
C ASP A 170 9.86 -3.24 24.42
N GLU A 171 9.84 -4.12 23.45
CA GLU A 171 10.51 -3.92 22.15
C GLU A 171 9.94 -2.71 21.40
N ALA A 172 8.63 -2.48 21.47
CA ALA A 172 7.99 -1.29 20.89
C ALA A 172 8.49 0.02 21.54
N LEU A 173 8.68 0.05 22.85
CA LEU A 173 9.24 1.21 23.55
C LEU A 173 10.71 1.45 23.16
N VAL A 174 11.51 0.40 23.07
CA VAL A 174 12.91 0.49 22.63
C VAL A 174 12.99 0.99 21.19
N PHE A 175 12.16 0.44 20.29
CA PHE A 175 12.06 0.90 18.92
C PHE A 175 11.68 2.37 18.82
N ALA A 176 10.65 2.79 19.57
CA ALA A 176 10.18 4.17 19.64
C ALA A 176 11.28 5.15 20.07
N SER A 177 12.02 4.80 21.12
CA SER A 177 13.16 5.61 21.60
C SER A 177 14.24 5.79 20.52
N ASN A 178 14.57 4.72 19.81
CA ASN A 178 15.57 4.76 18.75
C ASN A 178 15.09 5.54 17.51
N TRP A 179 13.80 5.44 17.19
CA TRP A 179 13.19 6.18 16.09
C TRP A 179 13.20 7.69 16.36
N LEU A 180 12.78 8.12 17.57
CA LEU A 180 12.77 9.52 17.97
C LEU A 180 14.17 10.17 17.95
N LYS A 181 15.23 9.41 18.27
CA LYS A 181 16.62 9.91 18.19
C LYS A 181 17.10 10.17 16.76
N LYS A 182 16.47 9.55 15.76
CA LYS A 182 16.83 9.74 14.34
C LYS A 182 16.08 10.90 13.68
N GLU A 183 14.92 11.26 14.24
CA GLU A 183 14.08 12.35 13.72
C GLU A 183 14.41 13.70 14.34
N ASN A 184 15.20 13.74 15.44
CA ASN A 184 15.75 14.95 16.07
C ASN A 184 17.17 15.23 15.54
#